data_638a45a1b2456d1a32f090a796eb0fc4
#
_entry.id   638a45a1b2456d1a32f090a796eb0fc4
#
_cell.length_a   1.000
_cell.length_b   1.000
_cell.length_c   1.000
_cell.angle_alpha   90.00
_cell.angle_beta   90.00
_cell.angle_gamma   90.00
#
_symmetry.space_group_name_H-M   'P 1'
#
loop_
_entity.id
_entity.type
_entity.pdbx_description
1 polymer ?
#
loop_
_entity_poly.entity_id
_entity_poly.type
_entity_poly.pdbx_seq_one_letter_code
_entity_poly.pdbx_strand_id
1 'polypeptide(L)'
;CILSLIGITFLIIRYREQQLKNVLSMRNKIANDLHDDVGSALSTINLYSEVAKNKSGANKDLEPILDKITGISTEMQENMTHIVWSLQPRNDNFDQMLLRIKSYALENLSVKNIEIYFDIDEKLSGIKIAANKRKELFLIYKEVLNNIQKYANATQVHIQFKRLGGDLRMEIRDNG
;
A
#
# COMPACT_ATOMS: atom_id res chain seq x y z
N CYS A 1 6.99 31.26 40.54
CA CYS A 1 7.65 31.04 39.22
C CYS A 1 7.79 29.57 38.83
N ILE A 2 8.31 28.66 39.66
CA ILE A 2 8.52 27.25 39.27
C ILE A 2 7.20 26.54 39.08
N LEU A 3 6.23 26.69 39.95
CA LEU A 3 4.89 26.08 39.85
C LEU A 3 4.12 26.54 38.61
N SER A 4 4.26 27.80 38.19
CA SER A 4 3.64 28.29 36.96
C SER A 4 4.28 27.71 35.71
N LEU A 5 5.60 27.47 35.71
CA LEU A 5 6.31 26.83 34.60
C LEU A 5 5.89 25.38 34.44
N ILE A 6 5.77 24.62 35.53
CA ILE A 6 5.27 23.26 35.55
C ILE A 6 3.84 23.18 35.00
N GLY A 7 2.97 24.12 35.43
CA GLY A 7 1.59 24.19 34.92
C GLY A 7 1.52 24.43 33.42
N ILE A 8 2.34 25.35 32.90
CA ILE A 8 2.39 25.67 31.46
C ILE A 8 2.92 24.47 30.66
N THR A 9 4.00 23.83 31.11
CA THR A 9 4.53 22.63 30.44
C THR A 9 3.52 21.48 30.41
N PHE A 10 2.79 21.26 31.50
CA PHE A 10 1.73 20.26 31.55
C PHE A 10 0.60 20.56 30.57
N LEU A 11 0.15 21.83 30.47
CA LEU A 11 -0.87 22.24 29.51
C LEU A 11 -0.41 22.06 28.06
N ILE A 12 0.84 22.38 27.76
CA ILE A 12 1.43 22.19 26.43
C ILE A 12 1.46 20.70 26.06
N ILE A 13 1.88 19.84 26.98
CA ILE A 13 1.91 18.38 26.75
C ILE A 13 0.50 17.86 26.48
N ARG A 14 -0.46 18.22 27.34
CA ARG A 14 -1.88 17.84 27.16
C ARG A 14 -2.45 18.33 25.83
N TYR A 15 -2.17 19.58 25.45
CA TYR A 15 -2.59 20.12 24.16
C TYR A 15 -2.00 19.33 23.00
N ARG A 16 -0.70 19.00 23.04
CA ARG A 16 -0.04 18.19 22.00
C ARG A 16 -0.60 16.77 21.92
N GLU A 17 -0.85 16.13 23.06
CA GLU A 17 -1.51 14.80 23.10
C GLU A 17 -2.89 14.85 22.46
N GLN A 18 -3.69 15.88 22.75
CA GLN A 18 -5.02 16.05 22.17
C GLN A 18 -4.94 16.24 20.64
N GLN A 19 -4.03 17.08 20.17
CA GLN A 19 -3.80 17.28 18.73
C GLN A 19 -3.38 15.98 18.05
N LEU A 20 -2.48 15.22 18.63
CA LEU A 20 -2.06 13.94 18.08
C LEU A 20 -3.22 12.95 18.01
N LYS A 21 -4.05 12.84 19.05
CA LYS A 21 -5.25 12.00 19.05
C LYS A 21 -6.24 12.42 17.95
N ASN A 22 -6.44 13.72 17.76
CA ASN A 22 -7.33 14.23 16.71
C ASN A 22 -6.81 13.87 15.32
N VAL A 23 -5.51 14.03 15.06
CA VAL A 23 -4.89 13.65 13.78
C VAL A 23 -5.02 12.16 13.52
N LEU A 24 -4.76 11.31 14.52
CA LEU A 24 -4.88 9.87 14.41
C LEU A 24 -6.33 9.43 14.16
N SER A 25 -7.29 10.04 14.87
CA SER A 25 -8.72 9.80 14.66
C SER A 25 -9.17 10.20 13.25
N MET A 26 -8.71 11.37 12.77
CA MET A 26 -9.02 11.85 11.42
C MET A 26 -8.44 10.93 10.35
N ARG A 27 -7.20 10.46 10.51
CA ARG A 27 -6.58 9.47 9.60
C ARG A 27 -7.41 8.19 9.50
N ASN A 28 -7.86 7.66 10.65
CA ASN A 28 -8.70 6.46 10.68
C ASN A 28 -10.05 6.71 10.01
N LYS A 29 -10.68 7.86 10.27
CA LYS A 29 -11.95 8.22 9.65
C LYS A 29 -11.80 8.31 8.12
N ILE A 30 -10.82 9.05 7.63
CA ILE A 30 -10.57 9.16 6.17
C ILE A 30 -10.31 7.79 5.54
N ALA A 31 -9.56 6.92 6.24
CA ALA A 31 -9.30 5.58 5.74
C ALA A 31 -10.58 4.75 5.61
N ASN A 32 -11.47 4.83 6.59
CA ASN A 32 -12.75 4.10 6.56
C ASN A 32 -13.70 4.69 5.50
N ASP A 33 -13.86 6.02 5.47
CA ASP A 33 -14.74 6.71 4.50
C ASP A 33 -14.30 6.40 3.05
N LEU A 34 -12.98 6.41 2.78
CA LEU A 34 -12.45 6.02 1.47
C LEU A 34 -12.75 4.56 1.14
N HIS A 35 -12.59 3.65 2.10
CA HIS A 35 -12.86 2.22 1.87
C HIS A 35 -14.34 1.98 1.60
N ASP A 36 -15.22 2.60 2.37
CA ASP A 36 -16.66 2.32 2.32
C ASP A 36 -17.35 3.01 1.14
N ASP A 37 -17.06 4.29 0.90
CA ASP A 37 -17.72 5.07 -0.14
C ASP A 37 -17.14 4.80 -1.53
N VAL A 38 -15.82 4.95 -1.69
CA VAL A 38 -15.20 4.80 -3.01
C VAL A 38 -15.07 3.34 -3.41
N GLY A 39 -14.76 2.45 -2.43
CA GLY A 39 -14.63 1.01 -2.70
C GLY A 39 -15.93 0.38 -3.15
N SER A 40 -17.05 0.73 -2.52
CA SER A 40 -18.38 0.25 -2.91
C SER A 40 -18.80 0.78 -4.29
N ALA A 41 -18.51 2.06 -4.60
CA ALA A 41 -18.78 2.65 -5.90
C ALA A 41 -18.00 1.95 -7.02
N LEU A 42 -16.70 1.70 -6.83
CA LEU A 42 -15.86 0.99 -7.80
C LEU A 42 -16.30 -0.47 -8.00
N SER A 43 -16.68 -1.16 -6.92
CA SER A 43 -17.24 -2.51 -7.00
C SER A 43 -18.53 -2.55 -7.80
N THR A 44 -19.37 -1.53 -7.64
CA THR A 44 -20.61 -1.37 -8.39
C THR A 44 -20.34 -1.13 -9.88
N ILE A 45 -19.35 -0.29 -10.22
CA ILE A 45 -18.95 -0.04 -11.62
C ILE A 45 -18.44 -1.34 -12.26
N ASN A 46 -17.60 -2.12 -11.56
CA ASN A 46 -17.14 -3.41 -12.05
C ASN A 46 -18.31 -4.37 -12.32
N LEU A 47 -19.24 -4.49 -11.37
CA LEU A 47 -20.41 -5.35 -11.51
C LEU A 47 -21.27 -4.96 -12.73
N TYR A 48 -21.57 -3.68 -12.90
CA TYR A 48 -22.36 -3.22 -14.05
C TYR A 48 -21.62 -3.37 -15.38
N SER A 49 -20.30 -3.20 -15.40
CA SER A 49 -19.48 -3.44 -16.58
C SER A 49 -19.52 -4.91 -17.01
N GLU A 50 -19.41 -5.85 -16.05
CA GLU A 50 -19.55 -7.29 -16.33
C GLU A 50 -20.97 -7.67 -16.79
N VAL A 51 -22.00 -7.11 -16.15
CA VAL A 51 -23.41 -7.33 -16.57
C VAL A 51 -23.64 -6.81 -17.99
N ALA A 52 -23.10 -5.63 -18.31
CA ALA A 52 -23.21 -5.05 -19.65
C ALA A 52 -22.46 -5.91 -20.68
N LYS A 53 -21.26 -6.41 -20.36
CA LYS A 53 -20.47 -7.32 -21.18
C LYS A 53 -21.28 -8.59 -21.51
N ASN A 54 -21.86 -9.22 -20.48
CA ASN A 54 -22.66 -10.44 -20.65
C ASN A 54 -23.95 -10.22 -21.45
N LYS A 55 -24.53 -9.00 -21.41
CA LYS A 55 -25.75 -8.65 -22.15
C LYS A 55 -25.49 -8.10 -23.55
N SER A 56 -24.29 -7.63 -23.86
CA SER A 56 -23.97 -6.99 -25.14
C SER A 56 -23.95 -7.96 -26.32
N GLY A 57 -24.01 -9.28 -26.08
CA GLY A 57 -24.15 -10.30 -27.10
C GLY A 57 -23.04 -10.24 -28.14
N ALA A 58 -23.34 -9.98 -29.39
CA ALA A 58 -22.38 -9.96 -30.48
C ALA A 58 -21.78 -8.57 -30.79
N ASN A 59 -21.97 -7.57 -29.95
CA ASN A 59 -21.41 -6.24 -30.23
C ASN A 59 -19.94 -6.15 -29.80
N LYS A 60 -19.07 -6.57 -30.72
CA LYS A 60 -17.61 -6.61 -30.54
C LYS A 60 -16.96 -5.26 -30.22
N ASP A 61 -17.64 -4.15 -30.50
CA ASP A 61 -17.11 -2.81 -30.25
C ASP A 61 -17.27 -2.36 -28.78
N LEU A 62 -18.22 -2.93 -28.06
CA LEU A 62 -18.48 -2.60 -26.65
C LEU A 62 -17.59 -3.41 -25.68
N GLU A 63 -17.23 -4.61 -26.03
CA GLU A 63 -16.44 -5.51 -25.15
C GLU A 63 -15.09 -4.89 -24.74
N PRO A 64 -14.26 -4.31 -25.65
CA PRO A 64 -13.01 -3.65 -25.25
C PRO A 64 -13.20 -2.44 -24.35
N ILE A 65 -14.34 -1.72 -24.51
CA ILE A 65 -14.64 -0.54 -23.70
C ILE A 65 -15.00 -1.00 -22.26
N LEU A 66 -15.82 -2.03 -22.12
CA LEU A 66 -16.20 -2.58 -20.82
C LEU A 66 -14.99 -3.21 -20.11
N ASP A 67 -14.14 -3.90 -20.83
CA ASP A 67 -12.88 -4.44 -20.28
C ASP A 67 -11.97 -3.32 -19.77
N LYS A 68 -11.88 -2.21 -20.50
CA LYS A 68 -11.10 -1.05 -20.07
C LYS A 68 -11.70 -0.39 -18.81
N ILE A 69 -13.02 -0.26 -18.73
CA ILE A 69 -13.71 0.29 -17.54
C ILE A 69 -13.46 -0.61 -16.33
N THR A 70 -13.61 -1.92 -16.48
CA THR A 70 -13.34 -2.90 -15.44
C THR A 70 -11.87 -2.84 -14.99
N GLY A 71 -10.93 -2.77 -15.92
CA GLY A 71 -9.50 -2.65 -15.63
C GLY A 71 -9.15 -1.39 -14.83
N ILE A 72 -9.66 -0.22 -15.28
CA ILE A 72 -9.43 1.05 -14.58
C ILE A 72 -10.06 1.03 -13.19
N SER A 73 -11.28 0.51 -13.06
CA SER A 73 -11.99 0.44 -11.78
C SER A 73 -11.25 -0.46 -10.79
N THR A 74 -10.75 -1.61 -11.23
CA THR A 74 -9.94 -2.53 -10.41
C THR A 74 -8.64 -1.88 -9.97
N GLU A 75 -7.94 -1.19 -10.88
CA GLU A 75 -6.70 -0.46 -10.56
C GLU A 75 -6.95 0.64 -9.51
N MET A 76 -8.04 1.40 -9.66
CA MET A 76 -8.42 2.43 -8.69
C MET A 76 -8.73 1.82 -7.32
N GLN A 77 -9.42 0.69 -7.26
CA GLN A 77 -9.72 -0.04 -6.02
C GLN A 77 -8.44 -0.51 -5.30
N GLU A 78 -7.48 -1.05 -6.05
CA GLU A 78 -6.17 -1.41 -5.50
C GLU A 78 -5.43 -0.19 -4.95
N ASN A 79 -5.34 0.89 -5.74
CA ASN A 79 -4.65 2.12 -5.33
C ASN A 79 -5.28 2.71 -4.06
N MET A 80 -6.60 2.68 -3.96
CA MET A 80 -7.32 3.13 -2.78
C MET A 80 -7.01 2.25 -1.56
N THR A 81 -7.02 0.93 -1.71
CA THR A 81 -6.63 -0.01 -0.66
C THR A 81 -5.22 0.29 -0.13
N HIS A 82 -4.29 0.69 -1.02
CA HIS A 82 -2.95 1.11 -0.62
C HIS A 82 -2.95 2.42 0.17
N ILE A 83 -3.76 3.39 -0.24
CA ILE A 83 -3.90 4.67 0.49
C ILE A 83 -4.48 4.42 1.88
N VAL A 84 -5.58 3.69 1.98
CA VAL A 84 -6.23 3.32 3.24
C VAL A 84 -5.24 2.64 4.18
N TRP A 85 -4.53 1.64 3.69
CA TRP A 85 -3.52 0.94 4.48
C TRP A 85 -2.42 1.88 4.99
N SER A 86 -1.92 2.79 4.14
CA SER A 86 -0.85 3.72 4.51
C SER A 86 -1.29 4.77 5.55
N LEU A 87 -2.58 5.07 5.60
CA LEU A 87 -3.15 6.02 6.57
C LEU A 87 -3.37 5.40 7.95
N GLN A 88 -3.48 4.08 8.07
CA GLN A 88 -3.74 3.43 9.36
C GLN A 88 -2.52 3.52 10.29
N PRO A 89 -2.65 4.06 11.52
CA PRO A 89 -1.53 4.23 12.46
C PRO A 89 -0.86 2.92 12.87
N ARG A 90 -1.62 1.81 12.91
CA ARG A 90 -1.08 0.48 13.22
C ARG A 90 -0.01 0.00 12.24
N ASN A 91 0.02 0.58 11.04
CA ASN A 91 0.96 0.24 9.98
C ASN A 91 2.19 1.17 9.94
N ASP A 92 2.38 2.03 10.97
CA ASP A 92 3.44 3.04 10.99
C ASP A 92 4.85 2.46 11.17
N ASN A 93 5.03 1.15 11.38
CA ASN A 93 6.31 0.49 11.52
C ASN A 93 6.72 -0.33 10.29
N PHE A 94 8.03 -0.57 10.17
CA PHE A 94 8.61 -1.35 9.07
C PHE A 94 8.12 -2.80 9.06
N ASP A 95 7.89 -3.41 10.23
CA ASP A 95 7.49 -4.82 10.32
C ASP A 95 6.14 -5.06 9.63
N GLN A 96 5.17 -4.16 9.83
CA GLN A 96 3.87 -4.23 9.14
C GLN A 96 4.01 -4.01 7.62
N MET A 97 4.90 -3.11 7.23
CA MET A 97 5.23 -2.90 5.83
C MET A 97 5.88 -4.13 5.22
N LEU A 98 6.80 -4.78 5.94
CA LEU A 98 7.48 -6.00 5.49
C LEU A 98 6.49 -7.16 5.28
N LEU A 99 5.52 -7.33 6.18
CA LEU A 99 4.46 -8.31 6.00
C LEU A 99 3.70 -8.09 4.69
N ARG A 100 3.31 -6.84 4.42
CA ARG A 100 2.62 -6.49 3.18
C ARG A 100 3.48 -6.72 1.93
N ILE A 101 4.76 -6.36 1.97
CA ILE A 101 5.73 -6.60 0.90
C ILE A 101 5.84 -8.09 0.59
N LYS A 102 5.97 -8.93 1.62
CA LYS A 102 6.05 -10.39 1.47
C LYS A 102 4.78 -10.98 0.88
N SER A 103 3.60 -10.59 1.40
CA SER A 103 2.32 -11.06 0.86
C SER A 103 2.17 -10.72 -0.62
N TYR A 104 2.45 -9.46 -1.00
CA TYR A 104 2.35 -9.01 -2.39
C TYR A 104 3.29 -9.78 -3.33
N ALA A 105 4.55 -10.03 -2.92
CA ALA A 105 5.48 -10.82 -3.71
C ALA A 105 4.97 -12.24 -3.93
N LEU A 106 4.52 -12.92 -2.87
CA LEU A 106 4.00 -14.27 -2.93
C LEU A 106 2.78 -14.36 -3.85
N GLU A 107 1.82 -13.45 -3.71
CA GLU A 107 0.60 -13.43 -4.52
C GLU A 107 0.88 -13.25 -6.02
N ASN A 108 1.88 -12.42 -6.37
CA ASN A 108 2.13 -12.05 -7.76
C ASN A 108 3.18 -12.92 -8.46
N LEU A 109 4.24 -13.34 -7.78
CA LEU A 109 5.33 -14.07 -8.40
C LEU A 109 5.15 -15.60 -8.34
N SER A 110 4.42 -16.12 -7.35
CA SER A 110 4.17 -17.57 -7.24
C SER A 110 3.37 -18.12 -8.42
N VAL A 111 2.50 -17.30 -9.02
CA VAL A 111 1.71 -17.69 -10.21
C VAL A 111 2.61 -18.09 -11.39
N LYS A 112 3.84 -17.54 -11.45
CA LYS A 112 4.84 -17.86 -12.48
C LYS A 112 5.92 -18.85 -12.00
N ASN A 113 5.75 -19.46 -10.81
CA ASN A 113 6.75 -20.34 -10.19
C ASN A 113 8.13 -19.65 -9.99
N ILE A 114 8.14 -18.35 -9.71
CA ILE A 114 9.35 -17.60 -9.41
C ILE A 114 9.69 -17.77 -7.92
N GLU A 115 10.90 -18.24 -7.64
CA GLU A 115 11.42 -18.35 -6.27
C GLU A 115 11.77 -16.98 -5.71
N ILE A 116 11.39 -16.71 -4.44
CA ILE A 116 11.57 -15.40 -3.82
C ILE A 116 12.45 -15.51 -2.59
N TYR A 117 13.53 -14.75 -2.58
CA TYR A 117 14.49 -14.67 -1.48
C TYR A 117 14.42 -13.30 -0.82
N PHE A 118 14.27 -13.28 0.52
CA PHE A 118 14.26 -12.05 1.31
C PHE A 118 15.51 -11.97 2.21
N ASP A 119 16.27 -10.88 2.08
CA ASP A 119 17.37 -10.51 2.96
C ASP A 119 17.01 -9.20 3.68
N ILE A 120 16.70 -9.29 4.96
CA ILE A 120 16.18 -8.18 5.77
C ILE A 120 17.13 -7.90 6.93
N ASP A 121 17.67 -6.68 6.98
CA ASP A 121 18.49 -6.22 8.11
C ASP A 121 17.64 -6.13 9.38
N GLU A 122 18.04 -6.85 10.42
CA GLU A 122 17.36 -6.87 11.74
C GLU A 122 17.23 -5.47 12.36
N LYS A 123 18.16 -4.55 12.02
CA LYS A 123 18.12 -3.15 12.47
C LYS A 123 16.92 -2.36 11.96
N LEU A 124 16.12 -2.92 11.05
CA LEU A 124 14.91 -2.30 10.52
C LEU A 124 13.68 -2.62 11.38
N SER A 125 13.73 -3.62 12.25
CA SER A 125 12.61 -3.98 13.12
C SER A 125 12.21 -2.81 14.04
N GLY A 126 10.92 -2.57 14.14
CA GLY A 126 10.34 -1.50 14.96
C GLY A 126 10.55 -0.08 14.46
N ILE A 127 11.25 0.14 13.35
CA ILE A 127 11.46 1.49 12.79
C ILE A 127 10.12 2.05 12.32
N LYS A 128 9.83 3.28 12.72
CA LYS A 128 8.66 4.02 12.23
C LYS A 128 8.96 4.64 10.87
N ILE A 129 8.05 4.44 9.93
CA ILE A 129 8.11 5.02 8.59
C ILE A 129 6.90 5.93 8.38
N ALA A 130 7.13 7.17 7.96
CA ALA A 130 6.07 8.12 7.66
C ALA A 130 5.11 7.58 6.57
N ALA A 131 3.81 7.88 6.67
CA ALA A 131 2.77 7.34 5.78
C ALA A 131 3.05 7.59 4.29
N ASN A 132 3.51 8.81 3.95
CA ASN A 132 3.90 9.16 2.57
C ASN A 132 5.05 8.27 2.07
N LYS A 133 6.07 8.04 2.89
CA LYS A 133 7.22 7.20 2.53
C LYS A 133 6.84 5.73 2.39
N ARG A 134 5.94 5.21 3.23
CA ARG A 134 5.39 3.86 3.09
C ARG A 134 4.66 3.69 1.75
N LYS A 135 3.81 4.68 1.40
CA LYS A 135 3.09 4.68 0.13
C LYS A 135 4.06 4.68 -1.05
N GLU A 136 5.01 5.63 -1.07
CA GLU A 136 6.01 5.76 -2.15
C GLU A 136 6.81 4.45 -2.31
N LEU A 137 7.35 3.92 -1.22
CA LEU A 137 8.15 2.70 -1.24
C LEU A 137 7.35 1.50 -1.75
N PHE A 138 6.09 1.34 -1.31
CA PHE A 138 5.25 0.24 -1.74
C PHE A 138 4.86 0.36 -3.22
N LEU A 139 4.59 1.57 -3.73
CA LEU A 139 4.29 1.78 -5.14
C LEU A 139 5.49 1.46 -6.04
N ILE A 140 6.70 1.90 -5.66
CA ILE A 140 7.93 1.55 -6.38
C ILE A 140 8.13 0.03 -6.37
N TYR A 141 7.97 -0.60 -5.22
CA TYR A 141 8.08 -2.04 -5.05
C TYR A 141 7.09 -2.80 -5.96
N LYS A 142 5.81 -2.41 -5.96
CA LYS A 142 4.76 -2.97 -6.81
C LYS A 142 5.13 -2.87 -8.28
N GLU A 143 5.58 -1.71 -8.72
CA GLU A 143 5.95 -1.48 -10.12
C GLU A 143 7.12 -2.36 -10.56
N VAL A 144 8.16 -2.48 -9.72
CA VAL A 144 9.30 -3.35 -10.02
C VAL A 144 8.86 -4.80 -10.14
N LEU A 145 8.04 -5.31 -9.22
CA LEU A 145 7.57 -6.70 -9.29
C LEU A 145 6.65 -6.96 -10.49
N ASN A 146 5.80 -5.99 -10.85
CA ASN A 146 4.98 -6.08 -12.05
C ASN A 146 5.83 -6.14 -13.31
N ASN A 147 6.91 -5.35 -13.38
CA ASN A 147 7.85 -5.38 -14.49
C ASN A 147 8.57 -6.72 -14.59
N ILE A 148 9.02 -7.27 -13.47
CA ILE A 148 9.61 -8.63 -13.43
C ILE A 148 8.57 -9.65 -13.91
N GLN A 149 7.36 -9.63 -13.39
CA GLN A 149 6.30 -10.55 -13.77
C GLN A 149 5.96 -10.48 -15.27
N LYS A 150 5.93 -9.30 -15.85
CA LYS A 150 5.50 -9.11 -17.25
C LYS A 150 6.62 -9.34 -18.25
N TYR A 151 7.85 -8.94 -17.93
CA TYR A 151 8.91 -8.79 -18.92
C TYR A 151 10.16 -9.62 -18.64
N ALA A 152 10.47 -9.92 -17.37
CA ALA A 152 11.59 -10.77 -17.06
C ALA A 152 11.20 -12.25 -17.19
N ASN A 153 12.03 -13.05 -17.86
CA ASN A 153 11.92 -14.49 -17.86
C ASN A 153 12.59 -15.09 -16.64
N ALA A 154 12.48 -14.41 -15.50
CA ALA A 154 13.16 -14.76 -14.28
C ALA A 154 12.57 -16.02 -13.63
N THR A 155 13.42 -16.81 -13.03
CA THR A 155 13.06 -17.94 -12.17
C THR A 155 13.31 -17.64 -10.69
N GLN A 156 14.10 -16.60 -10.40
CA GLN A 156 14.45 -16.20 -9.04
C GLN A 156 14.45 -14.68 -8.89
N VAL A 157 13.97 -14.21 -7.74
CA VAL A 157 13.98 -12.79 -7.35
C VAL A 157 14.55 -12.66 -5.95
N HIS A 158 15.57 -11.82 -5.78
CA HIS A 158 16.18 -11.45 -4.51
C HIS A 158 15.73 -10.06 -4.10
N ILE A 159 15.11 -9.94 -2.92
CA ILE A 159 14.60 -8.70 -2.34
C ILE A 159 15.34 -8.41 -1.06
N GLN A 160 16.08 -7.30 -1.03
CA GLN A 160 16.89 -6.91 0.09
C GLN A 160 16.46 -5.58 0.66
N PHE A 161 16.38 -5.50 2.01
CA PHE A 161 16.20 -4.27 2.75
C PHE A 161 17.32 -4.09 3.76
N LYS A 162 18.05 -2.98 3.66
CA LYS A 162 19.18 -2.65 4.54
C LYS A 162 19.04 -1.25 5.13
N ARG A 163 19.57 -1.09 6.34
CA ARG A 163 19.75 0.21 6.97
C ARG A 163 21.15 0.72 6.72
N LEU A 164 21.27 1.83 5.99
CA LEU A 164 22.54 2.49 5.72
C LEU A 164 22.54 3.87 6.38
N GLY A 165 23.25 4.01 7.49
CA GLY A 165 23.20 5.23 8.30
C GLY A 165 21.79 5.50 8.82
N GLY A 166 21.14 6.61 8.38
CA GLY A 166 19.75 6.95 8.68
C GLY A 166 18.75 6.50 7.65
N ASP A 167 19.20 5.98 6.50
CA ASP A 167 18.38 5.70 5.33
C ASP A 167 17.99 4.22 5.22
N LEU A 168 16.83 3.98 4.62
CA LEU A 168 16.35 2.66 4.20
C LEU A 168 16.73 2.44 2.73
N ARG A 169 17.50 1.39 2.44
CA ARG A 169 17.80 0.94 1.08
C ARG A 169 16.99 -0.29 0.76
N MET A 170 16.26 -0.23 -0.35
CA MET A 170 15.63 -1.38 -1.00
C MET A 170 16.39 -1.73 -2.25
N GLU A 171 16.68 -3.01 -2.45
CA GLU A 171 17.29 -3.55 -3.66
C GLU A 171 16.53 -4.79 -4.10
N ILE A 172 16.19 -4.85 -5.39
CA ILE A 172 15.49 -5.99 -5.99
C ILE A 172 16.28 -6.41 -7.21
N ARG A 173 16.62 -7.70 -7.28
CA ARG A 173 17.36 -8.30 -8.39
C ARG A 173 16.64 -9.54 -8.85
N ASP A 174 16.48 -9.69 -10.12
CA ASP A 174 16.02 -10.90 -10.80
C ASP A 174 17.16 -11.50 -11.64
N ASN A 175 16.95 -12.74 -12.11
CA ASN A 175 17.92 -13.47 -12.93
C ASN A 175 17.48 -13.64 -14.39
N GLY A 176 16.51 -12.83 -14.84
CA GLY A 176 15.98 -12.86 -16.19
C GLY A 176 16.46 -11.73 -17.11
#